data_58430d77992e1827406f573926d80932
#
_entry.id   58430d77992e1827406f573926d80932
#
_cell.length_a   1.000
_cell.length_b   1.000
_cell.length_c   1.000
_cell.angle_alpha   90.00
_cell.angle_beta   90.00
_cell.angle_gamma   90.00
#
_symmetry.space_group_name_H-M   'P 1'
#
loop_
_entity.id
_entity.type
_entity.pdbx_description
1 polymer ?
#
loop_
_entity_poly.entity_id
_entity_poly.type
_entity_poly.pdbx_seq_one_letter_code
_entity_poly.pdbx_strand_id
1 'polypeptide(L)'
;MALLPRSLAGQAFALQALVITMVVLAGAALVLFDAKRHGDQAAREEVTAVAVALADAPSTAQAIESGHATQVLQPVTEAVRTGTDIAFITIMAPDRTRFTHTNPTMIGGKYIGNIEPALRGETFTEVYTGTLGPSVRTVAPVRNPSGQVIGLVAAGITQESLAARWRSQWPAIAAIGLGALALSFVGVWAIRRRILRQTRGLAPDELRVMYDHHDAILHSVSEGLIVLDRDRVALVNDEARRLLALGPGSIERGDLPEFLRGNDPGVRDEVRVTDERVLVVNRSAVSASDSEVVTIRDRTELQGAL
;
A
#
# COMPACT_ATOMS: atom_id res chain seq x y z
N MET A 1 -10.10 -10.35 -23.05
CA MET A 1 -9.04 -10.16 -22.06
C MET A 1 -7.96 -9.24 -22.62
N ALA A 2 -8.07 -7.94 -22.42
CA ALA A 2 -6.99 -6.98 -22.70
C ALA A 2 -7.16 -5.79 -21.74
N LEU A 3 -6.81 -5.98 -20.48
CA LEU A 3 -6.89 -4.96 -19.43
C LEU A 3 -5.55 -4.21 -19.20
N LEU A 4 -4.53 -4.47 -20.02
CA LEU A 4 -3.26 -3.76 -19.90
C LEU A 4 -3.26 -2.57 -20.86
N PRO A 5 -3.03 -1.35 -20.36
CA PRO A 5 -2.89 -0.18 -21.19
C PRO A 5 -1.70 -0.37 -22.15
N ARG A 6 -1.89 -0.03 -23.42
CA ARG A 6 -0.89 -0.21 -24.48
C ARG A 6 0.31 0.74 -24.36
N SER A 7 0.22 1.82 -23.58
CA SER A 7 1.32 2.76 -23.37
C SER A 7 2.19 2.33 -22.17
N LEU A 8 3.52 2.52 -22.26
CA LEU A 8 4.48 2.27 -21.17
C LEU A 8 4.10 3.00 -19.89
N ALA A 9 3.66 4.26 -19.99
CA ALA A 9 3.17 5.03 -18.85
C ALA A 9 1.94 4.37 -18.21
N GLY A 10 1.00 3.87 -19.02
CA GLY A 10 -0.17 3.16 -18.52
C GLY A 10 0.17 1.84 -17.82
N GLN A 11 1.17 1.11 -18.31
CA GLN A 11 1.67 -0.11 -17.69
C GLN A 11 2.35 0.20 -16.36
N ALA A 12 3.16 1.24 -16.27
CA ALA A 12 3.78 1.69 -15.02
C ALA A 12 2.74 2.09 -13.96
N PHE A 13 1.69 2.83 -14.35
CA PHE A 13 0.58 3.17 -13.45
C PHE A 13 -0.21 1.94 -12.99
N ALA A 14 -0.47 0.98 -13.89
CA ALA A 14 -1.15 -0.26 -13.53
C ALA A 14 -0.32 -1.10 -12.55
N LEU A 15 0.99 -1.19 -12.76
CA LEU A 15 1.91 -1.87 -11.84
C LEU A 15 1.96 -1.17 -10.48
N GLN A 16 2.03 0.15 -10.45
CA GLN A 16 2.02 0.92 -9.21
C GLN A 16 0.71 0.73 -8.45
N ALA A 17 -0.44 0.78 -9.12
CA ALA A 17 -1.75 0.52 -8.52
C ALA A 17 -1.83 -0.91 -7.95
N LEU A 18 -1.30 -1.90 -8.68
CA LEU A 18 -1.23 -3.29 -8.22
C LEU A 18 -0.37 -3.42 -6.95
N VAL A 19 0.81 -2.82 -6.93
CA VAL A 19 1.72 -2.85 -5.77
C VAL A 19 1.06 -2.19 -4.55
N ILE A 20 0.46 -1.02 -4.72
CA ILE A 20 -0.25 -0.33 -3.63
C ILE A 20 -1.40 -1.20 -3.10
N THR A 21 -2.20 -1.78 -3.99
CA THR A 21 -3.31 -2.67 -3.59
C THR A 21 -2.77 -3.87 -2.81
N MET A 22 -1.69 -4.49 -3.28
CA MET A 22 -1.06 -5.63 -2.59
C MET A 22 -0.54 -5.24 -1.20
N VAL A 23 0.11 -4.08 -1.06
CA VAL A 23 0.61 -3.59 0.24
C VAL A 23 -0.54 -3.31 1.20
N VAL A 24 -1.63 -2.67 0.74
CA VAL A 24 -2.81 -2.40 1.56
C VAL A 24 -3.48 -3.69 2.01
N LEU A 25 -3.64 -4.67 1.10
CA LEU A 25 -4.21 -5.98 1.44
C LEU A 25 -3.33 -6.77 2.42
N ALA A 26 -2.01 -6.76 2.22
CA ALA A 26 -1.06 -7.39 3.13
C ALA A 26 -1.09 -6.73 4.52
N GLY A 27 -1.12 -5.40 4.58
CA GLY A 27 -1.27 -4.65 5.83
C GLY A 27 -2.59 -4.96 6.55
N ALA A 28 -3.71 -4.99 5.82
CA ALA A 28 -5.00 -5.36 6.38
C ALA A 28 -5.00 -6.80 6.92
N ALA A 29 -4.43 -7.75 6.18
CA ALA A 29 -4.29 -9.14 6.61
C ALA A 29 -3.43 -9.26 7.89
N LEU A 30 -2.33 -8.51 7.97
CA LEU A 30 -1.47 -8.47 9.15
C LEU A 30 -2.20 -7.92 10.38
N VAL A 31 -2.92 -6.80 10.23
CA VAL A 31 -3.73 -6.21 11.31
C VAL A 31 -4.81 -7.19 11.78
N LEU A 32 -5.48 -7.88 10.86
CA LEU A 32 -6.47 -8.89 11.20
C LEU A 32 -5.87 -10.07 11.96
N PHE A 33 -4.72 -10.55 11.51
CA PHE A 33 -4.03 -11.66 12.17
C PHE A 33 -3.54 -11.29 13.57
N ASP A 34 -2.96 -10.10 13.71
CA ASP A 34 -2.48 -9.57 14.99
C ASP A 34 -3.63 -9.35 15.97
N ALA A 35 -4.69 -8.68 15.54
CA ALA A 35 -5.88 -8.48 16.35
C ALA A 35 -6.47 -9.81 16.83
N LYS A 36 -6.53 -10.84 15.96
CA LYS A 36 -7.00 -12.17 16.36
C LYS A 36 -6.14 -12.76 17.48
N ARG A 37 -4.82 -12.72 17.34
CA ARG A 37 -3.90 -13.23 18.37
C ARG A 37 -4.07 -12.52 19.71
N HIS A 38 -4.12 -11.19 19.68
CA HIS A 38 -4.31 -10.40 20.89
C HIS A 38 -5.69 -10.63 21.53
N GLY A 39 -6.73 -10.76 20.73
CA GLY A 39 -8.07 -11.07 21.22
C GLY A 39 -8.15 -12.43 21.92
N ASP A 40 -7.55 -13.46 21.32
CA ASP A 40 -7.52 -14.81 21.90
C ASP A 40 -6.68 -14.84 23.22
N GLN A 41 -5.59 -14.08 23.25
CA GLN A 41 -4.76 -13.98 24.46
C GLN A 41 -5.46 -13.19 25.57
N ALA A 42 -6.04 -12.04 25.25
CA ALA A 42 -6.80 -11.23 26.22
C ALA A 42 -7.96 -12.03 26.82
N ALA A 43 -8.68 -12.83 26.00
CA ALA A 43 -9.73 -13.70 26.47
C ALA A 43 -9.20 -14.77 27.47
N ARG A 44 -8.04 -15.38 27.18
CA ARG A 44 -7.40 -16.34 28.11
C ARG A 44 -7.01 -15.68 29.43
N GLU A 45 -6.44 -14.49 29.38
CA GLU A 45 -6.04 -13.73 30.57
C GLU A 45 -7.25 -13.32 31.39
N GLU A 46 -8.31 -12.81 30.78
CA GLU A 46 -9.57 -12.44 31.44
C GLU A 46 -10.22 -13.63 32.13
N VAL A 47 -10.35 -14.75 31.42
CA VAL A 47 -10.94 -15.97 31.97
C VAL A 47 -10.12 -16.51 33.13
N THR A 48 -8.78 -16.48 33.01
CA THR A 48 -7.88 -16.93 34.07
C THR A 48 -7.98 -16.03 35.28
N ALA A 49 -7.95 -14.71 35.10
CA ALA A 49 -8.06 -13.74 36.18
C ALA A 49 -9.38 -13.93 36.99
N VAL A 50 -10.51 -14.07 36.29
CA VAL A 50 -11.81 -14.26 36.94
C VAL A 50 -11.88 -15.61 37.66
N ALA A 51 -11.41 -16.70 37.03
CA ALA A 51 -11.42 -18.02 37.66
C ALA A 51 -10.55 -18.04 38.94
N VAL A 52 -9.34 -17.48 38.89
CA VAL A 52 -8.42 -17.42 40.04
C VAL A 52 -8.97 -16.50 41.12
N ALA A 53 -9.46 -15.29 40.74
CA ALA A 53 -10.02 -14.36 41.73
C ALA A 53 -11.20 -14.95 42.51
N LEU A 54 -12.08 -15.69 41.84
CA LEU A 54 -13.19 -16.37 42.52
C LEU A 54 -12.72 -17.60 43.31
N ALA A 55 -11.71 -18.32 42.82
CA ALA A 55 -11.18 -19.49 43.53
C ALA A 55 -10.44 -19.09 44.81
N ASP A 56 -9.68 -18.01 44.78
CA ASP A 56 -8.89 -17.51 45.93
C ASP A 56 -9.71 -16.64 46.90
N ALA A 57 -10.96 -16.30 46.56
CA ALA A 57 -11.83 -15.51 47.42
C ALA A 57 -12.17 -16.30 48.68
N PRO A 58 -11.90 -15.78 49.92
CA PRO A 58 -12.23 -16.48 51.15
C PRO A 58 -13.71 -16.82 51.28
N SER A 59 -14.59 -15.97 50.71
CA SER A 59 -16.04 -16.20 50.70
C SER A 59 -16.42 -17.44 49.92
N THR A 60 -15.68 -17.81 48.84
CA THR A 60 -15.93 -19.03 48.07
C THR A 60 -15.64 -20.27 48.89
N ALA A 61 -14.48 -20.31 49.52
CA ALA A 61 -14.11 -21.44 50.40
C ALA A 61 -15.13 -21.61 51.55
N GLN A 62 -15.48 -20.50 52.25
CA GLN A 62 -16.40 -20.49 53.37
C GLN A 62 -17.82 -20.98 52.95
N ALA A 63 -18.30 -20.54 51.75
CA ALA A 63 -19.59 -20.98 51.25
C ALA A 63 -19.63 -22.49 50.95
N ILE A 64 -18.54 -23.03 50.43
CA ILE A 64 -18.42 -24.48 50.15
C ILE A 64 -18.38 -25.26 51.48
N GLU A 65 -17.57 -24.86 52.44
CA GLU A 65 -17.42 -25.53 53.72
C GLU A 65 -18.68 -25.46 54.57
N SER A 66 -19.46 -24.39 54.49
CA SER A 66 -20.72 -24.24 55.22
C SER A 66 -21.89 -25.02 54.64
N GLY A 67 -21.72 -25.62 53.45
CA GLY A 67 -22.78 -26.35 52.75
C GLY A 67 -23.82 -25.43 52.08
N HIS A 68 -23.64 -24.13 52.06
CA HIS A 68 -24.54 -23.15 51.46
C HIS A 68 -24.02 -22.59 50.12
N ALA A 69 -23.13 -23.36 49.46
CA ALA A 69 -22.39 -22.88 48.27
C ALA A 69 -23.34 -22.32 47.19
N THR A 70 -24.42 -23.01 46.84
CA THR A 70 -25.35 -22.56 45.81
C THR A 70 -26.01 -21.22 46.14
N GLN A 71 -26.50 -21.09 47.38
CA GLN A 71 -27.24 -19.89 47.82
C GLN A 71 -26.37 -18.64 47.86
N VAL A 72 -25.10 -18.80 48.23
CA VAL A 72 -24.15 -17.68 48.35
C VAL A 72 -23.49 -17.39 47.02
N LEU A 73 -23.06 -18.41 46.28
CA LEU A 73 -22.16 -18.22 45.14
C LEU A 73 -22.92 -18.02 43.82
N GLN A 74 -24.14 -18.52 43.66
CA GLN A 74 -24.92 -18.34 42.41
C GLN A 74 -25.20 -16.85 42.12
N PRO A 75 -25.66 -16.01 43.06
CA PRO A 75 -25.82 -14.58 42.81
C PRO A 75 -24.53 -13.89 42.49
N VAL A 76 -23.43 -14.28 43.14
CA VAL A 76 -22.07 -13.66 42.91
C VAL A 76 -21.57 -14.00 41.52
N THR A 77 -21.64 -15.27 41.11
CA THR A 77 -21.19 -15.70 39.78
C THR A 77 -22.04 -15.07 38.68
N GLU A 78 -23.31 -14.87 38.88
CA GLU A 78 -24.19 -14.21 37.91
C GLU A 78 -23.93 -12.71 37.84
N ALA A 79 -23.66 -12.05 38.95
CA ALA A 79 -23.24 -10.64 38.97
C ALA A 79 -21.91 -10.42 38.22
N VAL A 80 -20.92 -11.27 38.47
CA VAL A 80 -19.63 -11.22 37.74
C VAL A 80 -19.84 -11.49 36.26
N ARG A 81 -20.61 -12.50 35.89
CA ARG A 81 -20.93 -12.85 34.50
C ARG A 81 -21.60 -11.69 33.74
N THR A 82 -22.57 -11.03 34.36
CA THR A 82 -23.28 -9.90 33.73
C THR A 82 -22.46 -8.62 33.67
N GLY A 83 -21.48 -8.46 34.56
CA GLY A 83 -20.56 -7.33 34.60
C GLY A 83 -19.28 -7.51 33.79
N THR A 84 -19.08 -8.69 33.20
CA THR A 84 -17.90 -9.02 32.38
C THR A 84 -18.33 -9.68 31.07
N ASP A 85 -17.36 -9.97 30.23
CA ASP A 85 -17.61 -10.70 28.97
C ASP A 85 -17.55 -12.23 29.14
N ILE A 86 -17.48 -12.70 30.38
CA ILE A 86 -17.48 -14.14 30.69
C ILE A 86 -18.85 -14.76 30.34
N ALA A 87 -18.84 -15.79 29.54
CA ALA A 87 -20.07 -16.46 29.10
C ALA A 87 -20.65 -17.38 30.18
N PHE A 88 -19.81 -18.01 30.98
CA PHE A 88 -20.22 -18.87 32.07
C PHE A 88 -19.22 -18.92 33.22
N ILE A 89 -19.72 -19.09 34.43
CA ILE A 89 -18.93 -19.37 35.63
C ILE A 89 -19.61 -20.54 36.34
N THR A 90 -18.87 -21.61 36.58
CA THR A 90 -19.33 -22.79 37.28
C THR A 90 -18.42 -23.08 38.46
N ILE A 91 -18.96 -23.05 39.66
CA ILE A 91 -18.28 -23.51 40.88
C ILE A 91 -18.80 -24.91 41.20
N MET A 92 -17.92 -25.83 41.51
CA MET A 92 -18.26 -27.24 41.70
C MET A 92 -17.44 -27.90 42.80
N ALA A 93 -17.99 -28.96 43.33
CA ALA A 93 -17.26 -29.85 44.24
C ALA A 93 -16.20 -30.70 43.49
N PRO A 94 -15.23 -31.29 44.18
CA PRO A 94 -14.24 -32.19 43.59
C PRO A 94 -14.88 -33.41 42.88
N ASP A 95 -16.04 -33.83 43.31
CA ASP A 95 -16.83 -34.91 42.69
C ASP A 95 -17.63 -34.47 41.46
N ARG A 96 -17.38 -33.21 40.94
CA ARG A 96 -18.02 -32.60 39.81
C ARG A 96 -19.43 -32.07 40.02
N THR A 97 -20.00 -32.13 41.22
CA THR A 97 -21.33 -31.60 41.51
C THR A 97 -21.31 -30.06 41.39
N ARG A 98 -22.14 -29.49 40.52
CA ARG A 98 -22.22 -28.06 40.31
C ARG A 98 -22.94 -27.35 41.44
N PHE A 99 -22.31 -26.34 42.02
CA PHE A 99 -22.93 -25.39 42.93
C PHE A 99 -23.53 -24.21 42.21
N THR A 100 -22.90 -23.78 41.11
CA THR A 100 -23.36 -22.64 40.30
C THR A 100 -23.38 -23.00 38.80
N HIS A 101 -24.28 -22.38 38.04
CA HIS A 101 -24.35 -22.52 36.59
C HIS A 101 -25.23 -21.42 35.99
N THR A 102 -24.90 -20.93 34.75
CA THR A 102 -25.69 -19.95 34.01
C THR A 102 -27.14 -20.38 33.78
N ASN A 103 -27.37 -21.68 33.55
CA ASN A 103 -28.71 -22.26 33.55
C ASN A 103 -28.97 -22.91 34.93
N PRO A 104 -29.88 -22.38 35.77
CA PRO A 104 -30.13 -22.88 37.10
C PRO A 104 -30.57 -24.35 37.17
N THR A 105 -31.17 -24.86 36.08
CA THR A 105 -31.63 -26.28 36.04
C THR A 105 -30.45 -27.27 36.04
N MET A 106 -29.24 -26.79 35.74
CA MET A 106 -28.04 -27.62 35.69
C MET A 106 -27.30 -27.66 37.05
N ILE A 107 -27.75 -26.91 38.05
CA ILE A 107 -27.21 -26.93 39.42
C ILE A 107 -27.52 -28.29 40.07
N GLY A 108 -26.57 -28.85 40.78
CA GLY A 108 -26.65 -30.21 41.36
C GLY A 108 -26.27 -31.31 40.35
N GLY A 109 -26.25 -31.01 39.06
CA GLY A 109 -25.79 -31.94 38.02
C GLY A 109 -24.26 -32.04 37.93
N LYS A 110 -23.76 -33.08 37.27
CA LYS A 110 -22.32 -33.30 37.14
C LYS A 110 -21.73 -32.42 36.03
N TYR A 111 -20.62 -31.78 36.33
CA TYR A 111 -19.82 -31.01 35.38
C TYR A 111 -19.17 -31.91 34.33
N ILE A 112 -19.21 -31.49 33.09
CA ILE A 112 -18.62 -32.18 31.95
C ILE A 112 -17.32 -31.48 31.55
N GLY A 113 -16.23 -32.21 31.54
CA GLY A 113 -14.94 -31.71 31.10
C GLY A 113 -13.77 -32.15 31.97
N ASN A 114 -12.58 -31.83 31.54
CA ASN A 114 -11.36 -32.15 32.29
C ASN A 114 -11.27 -31.26 33.53
N ILE A 115 -11.00 -31.86 34.68
CA ILE A 115 -10.75 -31.19 35.95
C ILE A 115 -9.51 -31.74 36.66
N GLU A 116 -8.86 -32.75 36.09
CA GLU A 116 -7.77 -33.49 36.74
C GLU A 116 -6.58 -32.61 37.16
N PRO A 117 -6.11 -31.65 36.33
CA PRO A 117 -5.04 -30.75 36.79
C PRO A 117 -5.47 -29.91 38.00
N ALA A 118 -6.72 -29.41 37.99
CA ALA A 118 -7.22 -28.57 39.07
C ALA A 118 -7.43 -29.37 40.40
N LEU A 119 -7.77 -30.65 40.31
CA LEU A 119 -7.79 -31.54 41.47
C LEU A 119 -6.39 -31.74 42.09
N ARG A 120 -5.35 -31.68 41.25
CA ARG A 120 -3.94 -31.67 41.75
C ARG A 120 -3.47 -30.31 42.25
N GLY A 121 -4.34 -29.30 42.15
CA GLY A 121 -4.05 -27.97 42.61
C GLY A 121 -3.44 -27.05 41.52
N GLU A 122 -3.48 -27.41 40.28
CA GLU A 122 -2.95 -26.63 39.16
C GLU A 122 -4.08 -25.85 38.46
N THR A 123 -3.88 -24.55 38.22
CA THR A 123 -4.77 -23.76 37.35
C THR A 123 -4.38 -24.02 35.92
N PHE A 124 -5.36 -24.34 35.08
CA PHE A 124 -5.10 -24.58 33.65
C PHE A 124 -6.17 -23.95 32.75
N THR A 125 -5.77 -23.61 31.51
CA THR A 125 -6.63 -23.01 30.50
C THR A 125 -6.62 -23.89 29.24
N GLU A 126 -7.78 -24.23 28.73
CA GLU A 126 -7.93 -25.05 27.55
C GLU A 126 -9.07 -24.56 26.64
N VAL A 127 -9.07 -25.00 25.40
CA VAL A 127 -10.23 -24.90 24.50
C VAL A 127 -11.01 -26.20 24.61
N TYR A 128 -12.27 -26.11 24.99
CA TYR A 128 -13.12 -27.28 25.22
C TYR A 128 -14.53 -27.05 24.72
N THR A 129 -15.17 -28.09 24.21
CA THR A 129 -16.58 -28.05 23.80
C THR A 129 -17.44 -28.60 24.94
N GLY A 130 -18.04 -27.66 25.70
CA GLY A 130 -18.95 -27.99 26.81
C GLY A 130 -20.42 -27.87 26.44
N THR A 131 -21.28 -27.72 27.47
CA THR A 131 -22.74 -27.57 27.31
C THR A 131 -23.16 -26.33 26.58
N LEU A 132 -22.31 -25.27 26.55
CA LEU A 132 -22.51 -23.99 25.85
C LEU A 132 -21.74 -23.89 24.53
N GLY A 133 -21.22 -25.02 24.04
CA GLY A 133 -20.45 -25.07 22.81
C GLY A 133 -18.94 -24.89 23.02
N PRO A 134 -18.18 -24.69 21.91
CA PRO A 134 -16.74 -24.47 21.96
C PRO A 134 -16.42 -23.21 22.74
N SER A 135 -15.53 -23.30 23.71
CA SER A 135 -15.16 -22.18 24.60
C SER A 135 -13.70 -22.26 24.99
N VAL A 136 -13.11 -21.09 25.27
CA VAL A 136 -11.86 -20.96 26.03
C VAL A 136 -12.26 -20.92 27.48
N ARG A 137 -11.73 -21.82 28.29
CA ARG A 137 -12.05 -21.87 29.72
C ARG A 137 -10.80 -22.06 30.57
N THR A 138 -10.85 -21.53 31.77
CA THR A 138 -9.86 -21.80 32.83
C THR A 138 -10.54 -22.52 33.99
N VAL A 139 -9.88 -23.52 34.54
CA VAL A 139 -10.29 -24.19 35.77
C VAL A 139 -9.24 -23.94 36.84
N ALA A 140 -9.66 -23.37 37.98
CA ALA A 140 -8.85 -23.04 39.12
C ALA A 140 -9.32 -23.80 40.37
N PRO A 141 -8.40 -24.30 41.22
CA PRO A 141 -8.74 -24.99 42.47
C PRO A 141 -9.10 -24.00 43.58
N VAL A 142 -10.19 -24.26 44.30
CA VAL A 142 -10.53 -23.59 45.57
C VAL A 142 -9.88 -24.36 46.70
N ARG A 143 -9.06 -23.65 47.48
CA ARG A 143 -8.32 -24.26 48.62
C ARG A 143 -8.87 -23.76 49.95
N ASN A 144 -8.89 -24.64 50.88
CA ASN A 144 -9.13 -24.25 52.29
C ASN A 144 -7.84 -23.71 52.94
N PRO A 145 -7.91 -23.17 54.16
CA PRO A 145 -6.73 -22.67 54.88
C PRO A 145 -5.63 -23.73 55.12
N SER A 146 -5.98 -25.02 55.10
CA SER A 146 -5.00 -26.12 55.20
C SER A 146 -4.36 -26.50 53.86
N GLY A 147 -4.72 -25.81 52.75
CA GLY A 147 -4.18 -26.06 51.40
C GLY A 147 -4.87 -27.19 50.62
N GLN A 148 -5.88 -27.84 51.21
CA GLN A 148 -6.62 -28.91 50.55
C GLN A 148 -7.59 -28.32 49.49
N VAL A 149 -7.72 -28.96 48.32
CA VAL A 149 -8.69 -28.60 47.28
C VAL A 149 -10.07 -29.05 47.72
N ILE A 150 -10.97 -28.10 47.99
CA ILE A 150 -12.33 -28.31 48.45
C ILE A 150 -13.38 -28.03 47.38
N GLY A 151 -12.98 -27.40 46.27
CA GLY A 151 -13.83 -27.07 45.14
C GLY A 151 -13.03 -26.62 43.96
N LEU A 152 -13.71 -26.34 42.87
CA LEU A 152 -13.13 -25.89 41.62
C LEU A 152 -13.98 -24.76 41.04
N VAL A 153 -13.35 -23.77 40.43
CA VAL A 153 -13.99 -22.70 39.66
C VAL A 153 -13.63 -22.87 38.20
N ALA A 154 -14.64 -23.03 37.35
CA ALA A 154 -14.51 -23.02 35.88
C ALA A 154 -15.16 -21.76 35.33
N ALA A 155 -14.40 -20.88 34.70
CA ALA A 155 -14.90 -19.72 33.95
C ALA A 155 -14.53 -19.84 32.48
N GLY A 156 -15.36 -19.29 31.59
CA GLY A 156 -15.07 -19.39 30.16
C GLY A 156 -15.83 -18.40 29.28
N ILE A 157 -15.27 -18.18 28.09
CA ILE A 157 -15.83 -17.37 27.02
C ILE A 157 -16.07 -18.27 25.82
N THR A 158 -17.29 -18.22 25.26
CA THR A 158 -17.62 -19.04 24.09
C THR A 158 -16.95 -18.49 22.82
N GLN A 159 -16.63 -19.37 21.87
CA GLN A 159 -16.09 -18.94 20.58
C GLN A 159 -17.08 -18.08 19.79
N GLU A 160 -18.38 -18.23 20.01
CA GLU A 160 -19.40 -17.42 19.38
C GLU A 160 -19.33 -15.96 19.86
N SER A 161 -19.15 -15.71 21.16
CA SER A 161 -18.97 -14.36 21.69
C SER A 161 -17.65 -13.71 21.21
N LEU A 162 -16.59 -14.49 21.13
CA LEU A 162 -15.32 -14.03 20.49
C LEU A 162 -15.54 -13.66 19.02
N ALA A 163 -16.22 -14.50 18.24
CA ALA A 163 -16.52 -14.22 16.84
C ALA A 163 -17.43 -12.99 16.67
N ALA A 164 -18.35 -12.74 17.59
CA ALA A 164 -19.19 -11.54 17.59
C ALA A 164 -18.37 -10.26 17.81
N ARG A 165 -17.45 -10.27 18.77
CA ARG A 165 -16.47 -9.16 18.97
C ARG A 165 -15.66 -8.88 17.69
N TRP A 166 -15.21 -9.91 17.01
CA TRP A 166 -14.51 -9.81 15.74
C TRP A 166 -15.36 -9.12 14.67
N ARG A 167 -16.61 -9.60 14.50
CA ARG A 167 -17.52 -9.04 13.50
C ARG A 167 -17.79 -7.54 13.70
N SER A 168 -17.80 -7.06 14.94
CA SER A 168 -18.01 -5.63 15.23
C SER A 168 -16.85 -4.73 14.80
N GLN A 169 -15.63 -5.26 14.66
CA GLN A 169 -14.44 -4.48 14.25
C GLN A 169 -14.24 -4.44 12.72
N TRP A 170 -14.84 -5.37 11.98
CA TRP A 170 -14.71 -5.46 10.52
C TRP A 170 -15.07 -4.16 9.78
N PRO A 171 -16.15 -3.44 10.11
CA PRO A 171 -16.51 -2.22 9.39
C PRO A 171 -15.43 -1.14 9.50
N ALA A 172 -14.81 -0.99 10.66
CA ALA A 172 -13.76 -0.01 10.87
C ALA A 172 -12.49 -0.36 10.06
N ILE A 173 -12.06 -1.63 10.08
CA ILE A 173 -10.90 -2.10 9.32
C ILE A 173 -11.16 -1.97 7.81
N ALA A 174 -12.34 -2.34 7.34
CA ALA A 174 -12.74 -2.19 5.95
C ALA A 174 -12.78 -0.71 5.52
N ALA A 175 -13.31 0.18 6.36
CA ALA A 175 -13.37 1.61 6.07
C ALA A 175 -11.95 2.22 5.94
N ILE A 176 -11.03 1.86 6.83
CA ILE A 176 -9.63 2.32 6.77
C ILE A 176 -8.96 1.79 5.49
N GLY A 177 -9.12 0.51 5.17
CA GLY A 177 -8.55 -0.11 3.98
C GLY A 177 -9.09 0.51 2.68
N LEU A 178 -10.40 0.71 2.59
CA LEU A 178 -11.04 1.37 1.44
C LEU A 178 -10.62 2.83 1.33
N GLY A 179 -10.52 3.56 2.45
CA GLY A 179 -10.03 4.93 2.48
C GLY A 179 -8.59 5.06 1.96
N ALA A 180 -7.70 4.16 2.40
CA ALA A 180 -6.32 4.11 1.93
C ALA A 180 -6.23 3.80 0.42
N LEU A 181 -7.02 2.85 -0.08
CA LEU A 181 -7.11 2.55 -1.51
C LEU A 181 -7.64 3.75 -2.30
N ALA A 182 -8.74 4.37 -1.86
CA ALA A 182 -9.33 5.53 -2.51
C ALA A 182 -8.33 6.69 -2.59
N LEU A 183 -7.62 7.00 -1.50
CA LEU A 183 -6.60 8.04 -1.46
C LEU A 183 -5.44 7.74 -2.43
N SER A 184 -5.01 6.48 -2.49
CA SER A 184 -3.96 6.03 -3.42
C SER A 184 -4.39 6.17 -4.88
N PHE A 185 -5.63 5.77 -5.23
CA PHE A 185 -6.16 5.94 -6.57
C PHE A 185 -6.30 7.41 -6.96
N VAL A 186 -6.77 8.27 -6.04
CA VAL A 186 -6.85 9.72 -6.27
C VAL A 186 -5.45 10.30 -6.51
N GLY A 187 -4.45 9.88 -5.72
CA GLY A 187 -3.05 10.30 -5.92
C GLY A 187 -2.51 9.92 -7.29
N VAL A 188 -2.66 8.66 -7.68
CA VAL A 188 -2.24 8.17 -9.01
C VAL A 188 -2.96 8.91 -10.13
N TRP A 189 -4.28 9.12 -10.00
CA TRP A 189 -5.07 9.87 -10.97
C TRP A 189 -4.62 11.34 -11.08
N ALA A 190 -4.36 11.99 -9.96
CA ALA A 190 -3.90 13.39 -9.94
C ALA A 190 -2.53 13.55 -10.62
N ILE A 191 -1.58 12.64 -10.33
CA ILE A 191 -0.26 12.62 -10.98
C ILE A 191 -0.41 12.41 -12.48
N ARG A 192 -1.19 11.41 -12.90
CA ARG A 192 -1.48 11.16 -14.32
C ARG A 192 -2.07 12.39 -15.00
N ARG A 193 -3.08 13.02 -14.38
CA ARG A 193 -3.71 14.23 -14.90
C ARG A 193 -2.73 15.40 -15.04
N ARG A 194 -1.80 15.54 -14.07
CA ARG A 194 -0.77 16.58 -14.10
C ARG A 194 0.21 16.36 -15.26
N ILE A 195 0.68 15.12 -15.44
CA ILE A 195 1.59 14.76 -16.54
C ILE A 195 0.93 15.01 -17.89
N LEU A 196 -0.30 14.53 -18.11
CA LEU A 196 -1.03 14.74 -19.35
C LEU A 196 -1.28 16.23 -19.66
N ARG A 197 -1.45 17.06 -18.64
CA ARG A 197 -1.57 18.51 -18.83
C ARG A 197 -0.24 19.17 -19.24
N GLN A 198 0.88 18.71 -18.69
CA GLN A 198 2.21 19.24 -19.01
C GLN A 198 2.65 18.85 -20.44
N THR A 199 2.27 17.66 -20.90
CA THR A 199 2.56 17.16 -22.26
C THR A 199 1.51 17.59 -23.30
N ARG A 200 0.65 18.56 -23.00
CA ARG A 200 -0.46 19.01 -23.87
C ARG A 200 -1.35 17.88 -24.40
N GLY A 201 -1.46 16.80 -23.63
CA GLY A 201 -2.26 15.62 -23.98
C GLY A 201 -1.56 14.59 -24.86
N LEU A 202 -0.32 14.83 -25.27
CA LEU A 202 0.46 13.88 -26.07
C LEU A 202 0.98 12.74 -25.19
N ALA A 203 0.80 11.52 -25.64
CA ALA A 203 1.43 10.35 -25.03
C ALA A 203 2.95 10.38 -25.33
N PRO A 204 3.80 9.79 -24.47
CA PRO A 204 5.26 9.73 -24.70
C PRO A 204 5.63 9.13 -26.07
N ASP A 205 4.84 8.23 -26.58
CA ASP A 205 5.02 7.58 -27.88
C ASP A 205 4.76 8.56 -29.05
N GLU A 206 3.77 9.44 -28.89
CA GLU A 206 3.45 10.49 -29.90
C GLU A 206 4.52 11.58 -29.91
N LEU A 207 5.09 11.91 -28.75
CA LEU A 207 6.24 12.82 -28.66
C LEU A 207 7.44 12.23 -29.41
N ARG A 208 7.72 10.95 -29.25
CA ARG A 208 8.82 10.27 -29.92
C ARG A 208 8.63 10.28 -31.44
N VAL A 209 7.44 9.92 -31.91
CA VAL A 209 7.10 9.96 -33.35
C VAL A 209 7.24 11.38 -33.90
N MET A 210 6.88 12.40 -33.12
CA MET A 210 7.02 13.80 -33.55
C MET A 210 8.51 14.20 -33.63
N TYR A 211 9.35 13.76 -32.70
CA TYR A 211 10.80 13.99 -32.77
C TYR A 211 11.43 13.25 -33.95
N ASP A 212 11.12 11.97 -34.14
CA ASP A 212 11.64 11.16 -35.24
C ASP A 212 11.19 11.73 -36.61
N HIS A 213 9.98 12.30 -36.68
CA HIS A 213 9.48 12.94 -37.90
C HIS A 213 10.18 14.27 -38.18
N HIS A 214 10.45 15.10 -37.16
CA HIS A 214 11.24 16.32 -37.30
C HIS A 214 12.67 16.03 -37.75
N ASP A 215 13.28 15.02 -37.16
CA ASP A 215 14.64 14.61 -37.51
C ASP A 215 14.72 14.10 -38.95
N ALA A 216 13.77 13.28 -39.38
CA ALA A 216 13.66 12.79 -40.76
C ALA A 216 13.45 13.92 -41.76
N ILE A 217 12.64 14.95 -41.44
CA ILE A 217 12.46 16.12 -42.30
C ILE A 217 13.77 16.90 -42.42
N LEU A 218 14.46 17.16 -41.32
CA LEU A 218 15.74 17.88 -41.30
C LEU A 218 16.83 17.18 -42.12
N HIS A 219 16.85 15.85 -42.14
CA HIS A 219 17.79 15.05 -42.93
C HIS A 219 17.38 14.90 -44.41
N SER A 220 16.10 15.09 -44.77
CA SER A 220 15.60 14.98 -46.14
C SER A 220 15.71 16.29 -46.94
N VAL A 221 16.00 17.41 -46.30
CA VAL A 221 16.16 18.71 -46.95
C VAL A 221 17.50 18.74 -47.67
N SER A 222 17.45 18.88 -49.00
CA SER A 222 18.63 19.03 -49.88
C SER A 222 19.33 20.38 -49.73
N GLU A 223 18.98 21.15 -48.71
CA GLU A 223 19.61 22.42 -48.38
C GLU A 223 20.33 22.31 -47.03
N GLY A 224 21.52 22.91 -46.90
CA GLY A 224 22.19 23.06 -45.65
C GLY A 224 21.38 23.94 -44.72
N LEU A 225 21.05 23.44 -43.51
CA LEU A 225 20.34 24.19 -42.49
C LEU A 225 21.22 24.36 -41.25
N ILE A 226 21.33 25.61 -40.78
CA ILE A 226 21.99 25.96 -39.52
C ILE A 226 21.04 26.81 -38.67
N VAL A 227 20.82 26.45 -37.44
CA VAL A 227 20.09 27.28 -36.47
C VAL A 227 21.08 27.84 -35.44
N LEU A 228 21.13 29.16 -35.41
CA LEU A 228 21.93 29.90 -34.45
C LEU A 228 21.05 30.45 -33.36
N ASP A 229 21.43 30.24 -32.11
CA ASP A 229 20.76 30.81 -30.95
C ASP A 229 21.75 31.70 -30.21
N ARG A 230 21.62 33.00 -30.40
CA ARG A 230 22.59 34.01 -29.97
C ARG A 230 24.03 33.66 -30.39
N ASP A 231 24.88 33.25 -29.44
CA ASP A 231 26.24 32.87 -29.68
C ASP A 231 26.51 31.36 -29.82
N ARG A 232 25.45 30.55 -29.91
CA ARG A 232 25.54 29.09 -29.99
C ARG A 232 24.99 28.58 -31.29
N VAL A 233 25.59 27.53 -31.80
CA VAL A 233 25.04 26.75 -32.91
C VAL A 233 24.09 25.70 -32.29
N ALA A 234 22.78 25.91 -32.45
CA ALA A 234 21.76 25.04 -31.89
C ALA A 234 21.51 23.78 -32.73
N LEU A 235 21.67 23.89 -34.08
CA LEU A 235 21.43 22.76 -34.99
C LEU A 235 22.25 22.97 -36.27
N VAL A 236 22.81 21.87 -36.79
CA VAL A 236 23.42 21.83 -38.15
C VAL A 236 22.99 20.49 -38.76
N ASN A 237 22.33 20.52 -39.91
CA ASN A 237 21.97 19.29 -40.59
C ASN A 237 23.16 18.71 -41.38
N ASP A 238 23.03 17.48 -41.87
CA ASP A 238 24.10 16.77 -42.55
C ASP A 238 24.51 17.46 -43.86
N GLU A 239 23.56 18.06 -44.55
CA GLU A 239 23.85 18.79 -45.78
C GLU A 239 24.68 20.05 -45.52
N ALA A 240 24.38 20.81 -44.48
CA ALA A 240 25.23 21.97 -44.08
C ALA A 240 26.63 21.53 -43.72
N ARG A 241 26.77 20.40 -42.99
CA ARG A 241 28.10 19.83 -42.69
C ARG A 241 28.88 19.49 -43.93
N ARG A 242 28.21 18.87 -44.92
CA ARG A 242 28.82 18.48 -46.18
C ARG A 242 29.21 19.70 -47.00
N LEU A 243 28.30 20.69 -47.09
CA LEU A 243 28.55 21.88 -47.89
C LEU A 243 29.70 22.79 -47.36
N LEU A 244 29.79 22.82 -46.02
CA LEU A 244 30.81 23.66 -45.32
C LEU A 244 32.03 22.87 -44.86
N ALA A 245 32.16 21.61 -45.21
CA ALA A 245 33.21 20.69 -44.82
C ALA A 245 33.45 20.67 -43.29
N LEU A 246 32.39 20.69 -42.48
CA LEU A 246 32.46 20.66 -41.03
C LEU A 246 32.60 19.21 -40.52
N GLY A 247 33.42 19.04 -39.48
CA GLY A 247 33.67 17.74 -38.89
C GLY A 247 32.46 17.15 -38.11
N PRO A 248 32.50 15.86 -37.76
CA PRO A 248 31.51 15.27 -36.89
C PRO A 248 31.64 15.77 -35.45
N GLY A 249 30.53 16.02 -34.76
CA GLY A 249 30.49 16.49 -33.38
C GLY A 249 29.74 17.79 -33.16
N SER A 250 29.84 18.36 -31.95
CA SER A 250 29.27 19.67 -31.64
C SER A 250 30.09 20.76 -32.36
N ILE A 251 29.39 21.66 -32.99
CA ILE A 251 29.99 22.79 -33.75
C ILE A 251 29.79 24.06 -32.94
N GLU A 252 30.86 24.77 -32.70
CA GLU A 252 30.82 26.09 -32.11
C GLU A 252 30.74 27.18 -33.20
N ARG A 253 30.34 28.40 -32.84
CA ARG A 253 30.23 29.51 -33.79
C ARG A 253 31.58 29.84 -34.44
N GLY A 254 32.66 29.57 -33.71
CA GLY A 254 34.03 29.76 -34.19
C GLY A 254 34.46 28.81 -35.31
N ASP A 255 33.80 27.64 -35.41
CA ASP A 255 34.09 26.63 -36.43
C ASP A 255 33.37 26.93 -37.77
N LEU A 256 32.41 27.84 -37.74
CA LEU A 256 31.70 28.25 -38.96
C LEU A 256 32.61 29.15 -39.82
N PRO A 257 32.48 29.13 -41.16
CA PRO A 257 33.12 30.06 -42.05
C PRO A 257 32.87 31.53 -41.66
N GLU A 258 33.81 32.42 -41.92
CA GLU A 258 33.76 33.82 -41.47
C GLU A 258 32.48 34.54 -41.93
N PHE A 259 31.99 34.25 -43.14
CA PHE A 259 30.76 34.83 -43.68
C PHE A 259 29.46 34.35 -42.92
N LEU A 260 29.54 33.34 -42.13
CA LEU A 260 28.43 32.86 -41.25
C LEU A 260 28.53 33.32 -39.80
N ARG A 261 29.63 33.89 -39.39
CA ARG A 261 29.86 34.37 -38.02
C ARG A 261 29.20 35.71 -37.70
N GLY A 262 28.93 36.52 -38.75
CA GLY A 262 28.30 37.83 -38.64
C GLY A 262 26.82 37.72 -38.16
N ASN A 263 26.33 38.80 -37.52
CA ASN A 263 24.97 38.93 -37.00
C ASN A 263 24.17 39.90 -37.91
N ASP A 264 24.07 39.64 -39.21
CA ASP A 264 23.30 40.48 -40.07
C ASP A 264 21.96 39.80 -40.47
N PRO A 265 20.88 40.07 -39.71
CA PRO A 265 19.59 39.47 -39.98
C PRO A 265 18.95 40.17 -41.16
N GLY A 266 18.90 39.52 -42.29
CA GLY A 266 18.20 40.06 -43.48
C GLY A 266 18.90 39.83 -44.81
N VAL A 267 19.99 39.11 -44.80
CA VAL A 267 20.70 38.70 -46.03
C VAL A 267 19.81 37.67 -46.77
N ARG A 268 19.33 38.02 -47.94
CA ARG A 268 18.61 37.15 -48.85
C ARG A 268 19.41 36.92 -50.12
N ASP A 269 19.55 35.62 -50.50
CA ASP A 269 20.20 35.18 -51.74
C ASP A 269 21.64 35.72 -51.90
N GLU A 270 22.39 35.77 -50.80
CA GLU A 270 23.80 36.15 -50.86
C GLU A 270 24.62 35.04 -51.51
N VAL A 271 25.22 35.36 -52.66
CA VAL A 271 26.04 34.40 -53.38
C VAL A 271 27.47 34.43 -52.81
N ARG A 272 27.96 33.30 -52.33
CA ARG A 272 29.32 33.09 -51.87
C ARG A 272 30.02 32.05 -52.73
N VAL A 273 31.13 32.45 -53.29
CA VAL A 273 32.00 31.57 -54.07
C VAL A 273 33.10 31.08 -53.14
N THR A 274 33.18 29.80 -52.93
CA THR A 274 34.30 29.12 -52.31
C THR A 274 35.19 28.50 -53.40
N ASP A 275 36.38 27.99 -53.02
CA ASP A 275 37.33 27.43 -54.00
C ASP A 275 36.76 26.31 -54.89
N GLU A 276 35.70 25.63 -54.40
CA GLU A 276 35.11 24.48 -55.09
C GLU A 276 33.61 24.63 -55.42
N ARG A 277 32.91 25.61 -54.85
CA ARG A 277 31.44 25.69 -54.91
C ARG A 277 30.89 27.10 -54.93
N VAL A 278 29.72 27.25 -55.53
CA VAL A 278 28.91 28.46 -55.47
C VAL A 278 27.74 28.21 -54.53
N LEU A 279 27.76 28.86 -53.38
CA LEU A 279 26.77 28.72 -52.33
C LEU A 279 25.83 29.93 -52.29
N VAL A 280 24.53 29.71 -52.21
CA VAL A 280 23.55 30.77 -51.99
C VAL A 280 23.12 30.67 -50.52
N VAL A 281 23.31 31.74 -49.75
CA VAL A 281 23.03 31.80 -48.33
C VAL A 281 21.84 32.71 -48.07
N ASN A 282 20.87 32.22 -47.33
CA ASN A 282 19.73 32.98 -46.82
C ASN A 282 19.72 32.97 -45.30
N ARG A 283 19.45 34.13 -44.70
CA ARG A 283 19.32 34.30 -43.26
C ARG A 283 17.94 34.82 -42.89
N SER A 284 17.28 34.19 -41.96
CA SER A 284 15.95 34.56 -41.46
C SER A 284 15.91 34.55 -39.97
N ALA A 285 15.46 35.62 -39.33
CA ALA A 285 15.20 35.66 -37.91
C ALA A 285 13.88 34.91 -37.62
N VAL A 286 13.85 34.09 -36.54
CA VAL A 286 12.66 33.41 -36.09
C VAL A 286 11.88 34.33 -35.15
N SER A 287 10.68 34.75 -35.56
CA SER A 287 9.87 35.75 -34.83
C SER A 287 9.48 35.39 -33.40
N ALA A 288 9.65 34.13 -32.98
CA ALA A 288 9.26 33.64 -31.68
C ALA A 288 10.44 33.39 -30.72
N SER A 289 11.67 33.53 -31.18
CA SER A 289 12.92 33.29 -30.40
C SER A 289 14.01 34.18 -30.92
N ASP A 290 15.03 34.49 -30.09
CA ASP A 290 16.26 35.19 -30.47
C ASP A 290 17.18 34.32 -31.36
N SER A 291 16.57 33.44 -32.18
CA SER A 291 17.27 32.46 -33.00
C SER A 291 17.24 32.89 -34.47
N GLU A 292 18.29 32.61 -35.20
CA GLU A 292 18.46 32.85 -36.62
C GLU A 292 18.57 31.51 -37.34
N VAL A 293 17.84 31.38 -38.47
CA VAL A 293 17.94 30.23 -39.35
C VAL A 293 18.72 30.64 -40.60
N VAL A 294 19.77 29.90 -40.89
CA VAL A 294 20.60 30.05 -42.05
C VAL A 294 20.37 28.86 -42.96
N THR A 295 19.95 29.12 -44.21
CA THR A 295 19.83 28.08 -45.23
C THR A 295 20.97 28.29 -46.28
N ILE A 296 21.53 27.15 -46.72
CA ILE A 296 22.66 27.14 -47.64
C ILE A 296 22.31 26.20 -48.80
N ARG A 297 22.33 26.72 -50.01
CA ARG A 297 22.02 25.98 -51.24
C ARG A 297 23.22 25.92 -52.16
N ASP A 298 23.57 24.74 -52.66
CA ASP A 298 24.61 24.57 -53.69
C ASP A 298 24.05 24.98 -55.10
N ARG A 299 24.70 25.88 -55.78
CA ARG A 299 24.37 26.32 -57.11
C ARG A 299 25.56 26.22 -58.07
N THR A 300 26.49 25.34 -57.80
CA THR A 300 27.73 25.17 -58.57
C THR A 300 27.46 24.83 -60.06
N GLU A 301 26.34 24.15 -60.33
CA GLU A 301 25.93 23.80 -61.71
C GLU A 301 25.66 25.03 -62.60
N LEU A 302 25.37 26.19 -62.06
CA LEU A 302 25.12 27.41 -62.82
C LEU A 302 26.39 28.02 -63.39
N GLN A 303 27.60 27.64 -62.98
CA GLN A 303 28.86 28.11 -63.48
C GLN A 303 29.30 27.50 -64.83
N GLY A 304 28.69 26.35 -65.21
CA GLY A 304 28.99 25.68 -66.50
C GLY A 304 28.15 26.13 -67.66
N ALA A 305 27.23 27.11 -67.45
CA ALA A 305 26.29 27.57 -68.47
C ALA A 305 26.51 29.04 -68.95
N LEU A 306 27.63 29.66 -68.48
CA LEU A 306 28.13 30.96 -68.98
C LEU A 306 29.49 30.75 -69.66
#